data_9fd5366719afba9e9fda3236f0ad17f9
#
_entry.id   9fd5366719afba9e9fda3236f0ad17f9
#
_cell.length_a   1.000
_cell.length_b   1.000
_cell.length_c   1.000
_cell.angle_alpha   90.00
_cell.angle_beta   90.00
_cell.angle_gamma   90.00
#
_symmetry.space_group_name_H-M   'P 1'
#
loop_
_entity.id
_entity.type
_entity.pdbx_description
1 polymer ?
#
loop_
_entity_poly.entity_id
_entity_poly.type
_entity_poly.pdbx_seq_one_letter_code
_entity_poly.pdbx_strand_id
1 'polypeptide(L)'
;MLKVVKSGFYTTIQDSGRFGYRAFGVPISGSMDSYSSHYANSILGNDRDCAVLEITMSGPELHFQEPTQIAIAGADLTPKLNGKLISNNQVIDIKFNDVLSFAGLRNGLRCYLAIKGGLQSEVYLGSRSMYNTISESDTINVGEEIYYEKLLSNSIKTYSNLKYDHDLLSTKILEVENGPEYNELPQELKNKLSKLQFKVSKFNNRMAYQLEPLMPNTIETILTSPVLPGTVQLTPNGNLIILMRDCQTTGGYPRVLQLTERSLNIISQKRQGEKIFFRLTN
;
A
#
# COMPACT_ATOMS: atom_id res chain seq x y z
N MET A 1 23.44 -7.09 5.59
CA MET A 1 22.88 -5.86 5.02
C MET A 1 22.30 -6.16 3.64
N LEU A 2 21.29 -5.39 3.22
CA LEU A 2 20.68 -5.43 1.90
C LEU A 2 21.17 -4.21 1.11
N LYS A 3 21.91 -4.45 0.04
CA LYS A 3 22.42 -3.36 -0.83
C LYS A 3 21.50 -3.18 -2.03
N VAL A 4 21.11 -1.93 -2.31
CA VAL A 4 20.29 -1.57 -3.46
C VAL A 4 21.19 -1.40 -4.68
N VAL A 5 21.09 -2.32 -5.65
CA VAL A 5 21.86 -2.27 -6.92
C VAL A 5 21.11 -1.46 -7.97
N LYS A 6 19.77 -1.57 -8.00
CA LYS A 6 18.85 -0.76 -8.80
C LYS A 6 17.61 -0.45 -7.97
N SER A 7 17.05 0.75 -8.05
CA SER A 7 15.94 1.19 -7.18
C SER A 7 14.54 0.74 -7.64
N GLY A 8 14.35 0.36 -8.89
CA GLY A 8 13.02 0.14 -9.46
C GLY A 8 12.28 1.46 -9.78
N PHE A 9 10.97 1.38 -10.02
CA PHE A 9 10.16 2.58 -10.33
C PHE A 9 9.87 3.42 -9.10
N TYR A 10 9.33 2.81 -8.05
CA TYR A 10 9.06 3.46 -6.76
C TYR A 10 9.06 2.41 -5.67
N THR A 11 10.07 2.44 -4.82
CA THR A 11 10.25 1.48 -3.73
C THR A 11 10.50 2.25 -2.44
N THR A 12 9.74 1.93 -1.40
CA THR A 12 9.80 2.60 -0.10
C THR A 12 9.86 1.59 1.03
N ILE A 13 10.41 1.97 2.18
CA ILE A 13 10.28 1.22 3.43
C ILE A 13 8.97 1.67 4.09
N GLN A 14 8.11 0.70 4.43
CA GLN A 14 6.83 0.94 5.08
C GLN A 14 6.59 -0.08 6.20
N ASP A 15 6.03 0.39 7.30
CA ASP A 15 5.52 -0.42 8.42
C ASP A 15 4.01 -0.24 8.59
N SER A 16 3.47 -0.32 9.79
CA SER A 16 2.05 -0.04 10.07
C SER A 16 1.70 1.46 10.08
N GLY A 17 2.70 2.35 9.96
CA GLY A 17 2.52 3.79 9.95
C GLY A 17 2.74 4.47 11.32
N ARG A 18 2.71 5.81 11.32
CA ARG A 18 2.93 6.65 12.49
C ARG A 18 1.63 7.17 13.07
N PHE A 19 1.35 6.79 14.31
CA PHE A 19 0.13 7.16 15.01
C PHE A 19 0.41 8.26 16.05
N GLY A 20 -0.65 9.05 16.36
CA GLY A 20 -0.58 10.09 17.40
C GLY A 20 -0.14 11.48 16.90
N TYR A 21 0.26 11.63 15.64
CA TYR A 21 0.81 12.88 15.13
C TYR A 21 -0.10 13.64 14.16
N ARG A 22 -1.32 13.14 13.92
CA ARG A 22 -2.27 13.77 12.98
C ARG A 22 -2.66 15.20 13.37
N ALA A 23 -2.73 15.52 14.66
CA ALA A 23 -2.99 16.87 15.15
C ALA A 23 -1.92 17.88 14.72
N PHE A 24 -0.74 17.42 14.37
CA PHE A 24 0.37 18.24 13.85
C PHE A 24 0.46 18.24 12.33
N GLY A 25 -0.55 17.73 11.63
CA GLY A 25 -0.58 17.67 10.17
C GLY A 25 0.21 16.51 9.55
N VAL A 26 0.71 15.59 10.36
CA VAL A 26 1.52 14.44 9.90
C VAL A 26 0.62 13.29 9.47
N PRO A 27 0.74 12.77 8.23
CA PRO A 27 -0.02 11.62 7.77
C PRO A 27 0.40 10.33 8.48
N ILE A 28 -0.50 9.35 8.51
CA ILE A 28 -0.21 8.05 9.12
C ILE A 28 0.87 7.32 8.32
N SER A 29 0.83 7.39 7.00
CA SER A 29 1.66 6.58 6.10
C SER A 29 1.46 5.08 6.31
N GLY A 30 2.51 4.28 6.23
CA GLY A 30 2.41 2.82 6.31
C GLY A 30 2.13 2.16 4.96
N SER A 31 2.08 0.83 4.96
CA SER A 31 1.83 0.04 3.76
C SER A 31 0.48 0.38 3.12
N MET A 32 0.46 0.65 1.81
CA MET A 32 -0.77 0.95 1.07
C MET A 32 -1.76 -0.22 1.14
N ASP A 33 -1.28 -1.46 0.94
CA ASP A 33 -1.99 -2.71 1.16
C ASP A 33 -1.44 -3.37 2.44
N SER A 34 -2.07 -3.05 3.57
CA SER A 34 -1.68 -3.57 4.88
C SER A 34 -1.88 -5.09 4.97
N TYR A 35 -2.86 -5.66 4.26
CA TYR A 35 -3.07 -7.10 4.25
C TYR A 35 -1.87 -7.85 3.67
N SER A 36 -1.38 -7.44 2.49
CA SER A 36 -0.24 -8.11 1.85
C SER A 36 1.06 -7.93 2.63
N SER A 37 1.31 -6.75 3.21
CA SER A 37 2.50 -6.52 4.05
C SER A 37 2.47 -7.34 5.34
N HIS A 38 1.33 -7.37 6.04
CA HIS A 38 1.14 -8.19 7.24
C HIS A 38 1.24 -9.69 6.93
N TYR A 39 0.70 -10.13 5.78
CA TYR A 39 0.79 -11.50 5.34
C TYR A 39 2.27 -11.91 5.13
N ALA A 40 3.06 -11.10 4.42
CA ALA A 40 4.48 -11.36 4.19
C ALA A 40 5.27 -11.48 5.50
N ASN A 41 5.01 -10.59 6.47
CA ASN A 41 5.59 -10.68 7.81
C ASN A 41 5.12 -11.94 8.56
N SER A 42 3.83 -12.27 8.49
CA SER A 42 3.25 -13.39 9.23
C SER A 42 3.81 -14.75 8.79
N ILE A 43 4.04 -14.97 7.48
CA ILE A 43 4.62 -16.23 7.01
C ILE A 43 6.08 -16.40 7.41
N LEU A 44 6.80 -15.31 7.66
CA LEU A 44 8.14 -15.32 8.27
C LEU A 44 8.11 -15.49 9.79
N GLY A 45 6.93 -15.38 10.43
CA GLY A 45 6.82 -15.30 11.88
C GLY A 45 7.46 -14.02 12.46
N ASN A 46 7.36 -12.92 11.73
CA ASN A 46 7.66 -11.57 12.21
C ASN A 46 6.42 -10.98 12.88
N ASP A 47 6.63 -9.95 13.70
CA ASP A 47 5.53 -9.08 14.11
C ASP A 47 4.94 -8.38 12.89
N ARG A 48 3.62 -8.16 12.90
CA ARG A 48 2.91 -7.55 11.76
C ARG A 48 3.42 -6.15 11.43
N ASP A 49 3.91 -5.44 12.44
CA ASP A 49 4.40 -4.06 12.34
C ASP A 49 5.85 -3.95 11.85
N CYS A 50 6.52 -5.08 11.62
CA CYS A 50 7.86 -5.07 11.04
C CYS A 50 7.87 -4.37 9.69
N ALA A 51 8.87 -3.51 9.48
CA ALA A 51 9.02 -2.78 8.24
C ALA A 51 9.35 -3.71 7.06
N VAL A 52 8.74 -3.42 5.92
CA VAL A 52 8.88 -4.13 4.64
C VAL A 52 9.29 -3.16 3.52
N LEU A 53 9.78 -3.67 2.40
CA LEU A 53 9.81 -2.88 1.17
C LEU A 53 8.45 -2.95 0.49
N GLU A 54 7.83 -1.79 0.25
CA GLU A 54 6.69 -1.62 -0.65
C GLU A 54 7.22 -1.26 -2.04
N ILE A 55 6.98 -2.12 -3.02
CA ILE A 55 7.53 -2.05 -4.37
C ILE A 55 6.38 -1.80 -5.35
N THR A 56 6.41 -0.70 -6.10
CA THR A 56 5.35 -0.31 -7.04
C THR A 56 5.79 -0.52 -8.49
N MET A 57 5.01 -1.23 -9.28
CA MET A 57 5.11 -1.47 -10.73
C MET A 57 6.35 -2.24 -11.19
N SER A 58 7.56 -1.74 -10.94
CA SER A 58 8.80 -2.44 -11.25
C SER A 58 9.71 -2.47 -10.03
N GLY A 59 10.29 -3.63 -9.76
CA GLY A 59 11.06 -3.84 -8.55
C GLY A 59 12.53 -3.47 -8.69
N PRO A 60 13.19 -3.32 -7.51
CA PRO A 60 14.61 -3.08 -7.40
C PRO A 60 15.43 -4.34 -7.73
N GLU A 61 16.74 -4.18 -7.88
CA GLU A 61 17.71 -5.26 -7.79
C GLU A 61 18.44 -5.12 -6.46
N LEU A 62 18.35 -6.18 -5.64
CA LEU A 62 18.76 -6.20 -4.25
C LEU A 62 19.81 -7.29 -4.01
N HIS A 63 20.96 -6.91 -3.44
CA HIS A 63 22.05 -7.81 -3.11
C HIS A 63 22.12 -8.07 -1.61
N PHE A 64 21.99 -9.32 -1.21
CA PHE A 64 22.03 -9.76 0.20
C PHE A 64 23.46 -10.07 0.64
N GLN A 65 23.96 -9.31 1.59
CA GLN A 65 25.30 -9.46 2.15
C GLN A 65 25.37 -10.39 3.37
N GLU A 66 24.24 -10.92 3.83
CA GLU A 66 24.15 -11.88 4.93
C GLU A 66 22.99 -12.83 4.71
N PRO A 67 23.09 -14.09 5.16
CA PRO A 67 21.98 -15.04 5.08
C PRO A 67 20.77 -14.58 5.88
N THR A 68 19.58 -14.81 5.32
CA THR A 68 18.30 -14.50 5.96
C THR A 68 17.17 -15.33 5.33
N GLN A 69 15.92 -15.03 5.72
CA GLN A 69 14.72 -15.51 5.06
C GLN A 69 13.90 -14.31 4.59
N ILE A 70 13.27 -14.46 3.44
CA ILE A 70 12.38 -13.46 2.89
C ILE A 70 11.02 -14.05 2.55
N ALA A 71 10.01 -13.19 2.46
CA ALA A 71 8.71 -13.50 1.90
C ALA A 71 8.23 -12.36 1.03
N ILE A 72 7.57 -12.70 -0.08
CA ILE A 72 7.02 -11.75 -1.04
C ILE A 72 5.50 -11.97 -1.13
N ALA A 73 4.71 -10.89 -1.00
CA ALA A 73 3.25 -10.95 -1.12
C ALA A 73 2.70 -9.73 -1.88
N GLY A 74 1.41 -9.74 -2.21
CA GLY A 74 0.78 -8.70 -3.03
C GLY A 74 0.94 -8.95 -4.52
N ALA A 75 1.24 -7.90 -5.28
CA ALA A 75 1.37 -7.96 -6.73
C ALA A 75 2.41 -8.98 -7.21
N ASP A 76 2.16 -9.61 -8.36
CA ASP A 76 3.15 -10.46 -9.03
C ASP A 76 4.03 -9.60 -9.94
N LEU A 77 5.22 -9.28 -9.46
CA LEU A 77 6.27 -8.59 -10.21
C LEU A 77 7.27 -9.55 -10.87
N THR A 78 6.97 -10.83 -10.94
CA THR A 78 7.84 -11.88 -11.50
C THR A 78 9.22 -11.91 -10.80
N PRO A 79 9.26 -12.19 -9.48
CA PRO A 79 10.52 -12.16 -8.73
C PRO A 79 11.46 -13.28 -9.16
N LYS A 80 12.77 -12.98 -9.14
CA LYS A 80 13.86 -13.90 -9.47
C LYS A 80 14.94 -13.84 -8.41
N LEU A 81 15.36 -14.99 -7.94
CA LEU A 81 16.56 -15.14 -7.11
C LEU A 81 17.70 -15.71 -7.95
N ASN A 82 18.80 -14.99 -8.06
CA ASN A 82 19.94 -15.35 -8.91
C ASN A 82 19.50 -15.69 -10.37
N GLY A 83 18.57 -14.92 -10.92
CA GLY A 83 18.03 -15.09 -12.26
C GLY A 83 16.96 -16.20 -12.40
N LYS A 84 16.73 -17.03 -11.38
CA LYS A 84 15.72 -18.10 -11.38
C LYS A 84 14.39 -17.58 -10.80
N LEU A 85 13.28 -17.91 -11.47
CA LEU A 85 11.95 -17.55 -10.96
C LEU A 85 11.69 -18.16 -9.59
N ILE A 86 11.12 -17.38 -8.71
CA ILE A 86 10.62 -17.79 -7.40
C ILE A 86 9.13 -17.40 -7.28
N SER A 87 8.43 -18.07 -6.36
CA SER A 87 7.00 -17.82 -6.17
C SER A 87 6.75 -16.86 -4.99
N ASN A 88 5.68 -16.07 -5.10
CA ASN A 88 5.15 -15.30 -3.96
C ASN A 88 4.55 -16.24 -2.89
N ASN A 89 4.23 -15.67 -1.74
CA ASN A 89 3.46 -16.28 -0.66
C ASN A 89 4.11 -17.53 -0.03
N GLN A 90 5.44 -17.56 -0.01
CA GLN A 90 6.22 -18.62 0.65
C GLN A 90 7.49 -18.04 1.28
N VAL A 91 8.06 -18.77 2.25
CA VAL A 91 9.36 -18.47 2.82
C VAL A 91 10.45 -18.91 1.83
N ILE A 92 11.41 -18.03 1.61
CA ILE A 92 12.55 -18.24 0.71
C ILE A 92 13.82 -18.02 1.51
N ASP A 93 14.68 -19.05 1.55
CA ASP A 93 16.00 -18.96 2.17
C ASP A 93 16.96 -18.17 1.28
N ILE A 94 17.62 -17.19 1.86
CA ILE A 94 18.61 -16.32 1.22
C ILE A 94 19.99 -16.67 1.75
N LYS A 95 20.95 -16.81 0.85
CA LYS A 95 22.36 -17.03 1.15
C LYS A 95 23.16 -15.75 0.97
N PHE A 96 24.38 -15.76 1.50
CA PHE A 96 25.34 -14.69 1.24
C PHE A 96 25.56 -14.52 -0.27
N ASN A 97 25.60 -13.29 -0.74
CA ASN A 97 25.71 -12.87 -2.14
C ASN A 97 24.52 -13.21 -3.06
N ASP A 98 23.38 -13.67 -2.53
CA ASP A 98 22.18 -13.81 -3.36
C ASP A 98 21.69 -12.46 -3.88
N VAL A 99 21.16 -12.47 -5.10
CA VAL A 99 20.58 -11.28 -5.77
C VAL A 99 19.12 -11.52 -6.08
N LEU A 100 18.24 -10.68 -5.50
CA LEU A 100 16.82 -10.64 -5.80
C LEU A 100 16.55 -9.57 -6.84
N SER A 101 15.82 -9.91 -7.89
CA SER A 101 15.40 -9.00 -8.95
C SER A 101 13.97 -9.28 -9.38
N PHE A 102 13.36 -8.36 -10.15
CA PHE A 102 11.99 -8.45 -10.62
C PHE A 102 11.95 -8.24 -12.13
N ALA A 103 11.27 -9.14 -12.85
CA ALA A 103 11.28 -9.08 -14.32
C ALA A 103 10.13 -8.24 -14.91
N GLY A 104 9.05 -8.01 -14.16
CA GLY A 104 7.94 -7.16 -14.60
C GLY A 104 6.60 -7.51 -13.97
N LEU A 105 5.68 -6.58 -14.06
CA LEU A 105 4.35 -6.66 -13.46
C LEU A 105 3.41 -7.56 -14.29
N ARG A 106 2.88 -8.59 -13.65
CA ARG A 106 1.83 -9.46 -14.22
C ARG A 106 0.44 -9.12 -13.68
N ASN A 107 0.31 -8.95 -12.36
CA ASN A 107 -0.97 -8.72 -11.70
C ASN A 107 -0.80 -7.84 -10.47
N GLY A 108 -1.82 -7.03 -10.13
CA GLY A 108 -1.79 -6.08 -9.03
C GLY A 108 -0.98 -4.82 -9.37
N LEU A 109 -0.51 -4.11 -8.37
CA LEU A 109 0.30 -2.90 -8.51
C LEU A 109 1.47 -2.85 -7.52
N ARG A 110 1.23 -3.24 -6.26
CA ARG A 110 2.19 -3.17 -5.15
C ARG A 110 2.56 -4.54 -4.61
N CYS A 111 3.85 -4.78 -4.55
CA CYS A 111 4.45 -5.98 -3.99
C CYS A 111 5.15 -5.63 -2.68
N TYR A 112 5.11 -6.52 -1.71
CA TYR A 112 5.71 -6.35 -0.39
C TYR A 112 6.77 -7.42 -0.16
N LEU A 113 8.00 -6.96 0.11
CA LEU A 113 9.12 -7.82 0.49
C LEU A 113 9.37 -7.68 1.99
N ALA A 114 9.06 -8.71 2.75
CA ALA A 114 9.44 -8.85 4.15
C ALA A 114 10.75 -9.60 4.28
N ILE A 115 11.55 -9.25 5.27
CA ILE A 115 12.79 -9.94 5.67
C ILE A 115 12.62 -10.41 7.11
N LYS A 116 13.15 -11.57 7.46
CA LYS A 116 13.10 -12.10 8.83
C LYS A 116 13.68 -11.11 9.83
N GLY A 117 12.92 -10.80 10.89
CA GLY A 117 13.25 -9.77 11.89
C GLY A 117 12.90 -8.34 11.46
N GLY A 118 12.42 -8.12 10.21
CA GLY A 118 12.08 -6.81 9.66
C GLY A 118 13.28 -5.99 9.20
N LEU A 119 13.03 -4.96 8.42
CA LEU A 119 14.03 -3.98 8.01
C LEU A 119 14.34 -3.01 9.15
N GLN A 120 15.63 -2.72 9.35
CA GLN A 120 16.14 -1.87 10.43
C GLN A 120 16.58 -0.51 9.86
N SER A 121 15.63 0.26 9.33
CA SER A 121 15.86 1.67 8.94
C SER A 121 15.65 2.61 10.12
N GLU A 122 15.93 3.89 9.94
CA GLU A 122 15.69 4.91 10.95
C GLU A 122 14.21 5.03 11.32
N VAL A 123 13.95 5.42 12.56
CA VAL A 123 12.61 5.59 13.12
C VAL A 123 12.29 7.07 13.25
N TYR A 124 11.27 7.53 12.55
CA TYR A 124 10.78 8.90 12.61
C TYR A 124 9.38 8.92 13.20
N LEU A 125 9.20 9.61 14.31
CA LEU A 125 7.91 9.71 15.00
C LEU A 125 7.28 8.34 15.29
N GLY A 126 8.10 7.37 15.73
CA GLY A 126 7.66 6.02 16.09
C GLY A 126 7.39 5.08 14.91
N SER A 127 7.75 5.43 13.67
CA SER A 127 7.55 4.61 12.47
C SER A 127 8.77 4.65 11.55
N ARG A 128 9.01 3.56 10.84
CA ARG A 128 10.03 3.44 9.78
C ARG A 128 9.48 3.79 8.39
N SER A 129 8.20 4.12 8.28
CA SER A 129 7.56 4.47 7.00
C SER A 129 8.20 5.71 6.40
N MET A 130 8.70 5.57 5.18
CA MET A 130 9.21 6.68 4.40
C MET A 130 8.08 7.61 3.97
N TYR A 131 8.27 8.90 4.15
CA TYR A 131 7.38 9.96 3.72
C TYR A 131 8.17 11.24 3.54
N ASN A 132 7.99 11.90 2.41
CA ASN A 132 8.64 13.19 2.10
C ASN A 132 8.43 14.19 3.24
N THR A 133 9.47 14.93 3.61
CA THR A 133 9.52 15.91 4.70
C THR A 133 9.58 15.35 6.13
N ILE A 134 9.37 14.05 6.34
CA ILE A 134 9.49 13.39 7.65
C ILE A 134 10.75 12.51 7.69
N SER A 135 10.93 11.63 6.71
CA SER A 135 12.16 10.85 6.54
C SER A 135 13.16 11.59 5.66
N GLU A 136 14.44 11.24 5.73
CA GLU A 136 15.49 11.83 4.89
C GLU A 136 15.26 11.58 3.40
N SER A 137 14.69 10.43 3.06
CA SER A 137 14.32 10.06 1.70
C SER A 137 12.86 9.62 1.64
N ASP A 138 12.24 9.77 0.49
CA ASP A 138 10.90 9.27 0.18
C ASP A 138 10.91 7.94 -0.60
N THR A 139 12.09 7.49 -1.05
CA THR A 139 12.33 6.22 -1.74
C THR A 139 13.71 5.69 -1.42
N ILE A 140 13.92 4.38 -1.63
CA ILE A 140 15.26 3.79 -1.57
C ILE A 140 16.09 4.21 -2.79
N ASN A 141 17.39 4.42 -2.57
CA ASN A 141 18.32 4.90 -3.58
C ASN A 141 19.35 3.83 -3.97
N VAL A 142 19.88 3.92 -5.19
CA VAL A 142 20.97 3.05 -5.65
C VAL A 142 22.20 3.29 -4.78
N GLY A 143 22.82 2.21 -4.32
CA GLY A 143 23.97 2.23 -3.42
C GLY A 143 23.61 2.25 -1.94
N GLU A 144 22.33 2.49 -1.59
CA GLU A 144 21.86 2.45 -0.20
C GLU A 144 22.02 1.05 0.40
N GLU A 145 22.36 1.01 1.67
CA GLU A 145 22.50 -0.21 2.47
C GLU A 145 21.46 -0.21 3.60
N ILE A 146 20.53 -1.17 3.54
CA ILE A 146 19.45 -1.31 4.51
C ILE A 146 19.79 -2.47 5.45
N TYR A 147 19.75 -2.23 6.74
CA TYR A 147 20.08 -3.22 7.76
C TYR A 147 18.93 -4.19 8.00
N TYR A 148 19.27 -5.46 8.26
CA TYR A 148 18.39 -6.50 8.79
C TYR A 148 19.20 -7.45 9.69
N GLU A 149 18.52 -8.17 10.56
CA GLU A 149 19.19 -9.12 11.46
C GLU A 149 19.66 -10.36 10.68
N LYS A 150 20.92 -10.74 10.92
CA LYS A 150 21.47 -12.00 10.39
C LYS A 150 20.75 -13.17 11.03
N LEU A 151 20.31 -14.13 10.22
CA LEU A 151 19.75 -15.38 10.72
C LEU A 151 20.88 -16.28 11.24
N LEU A 152 21.00 -16.40 12.57
CA LEU A 152 21.85 -17.38 13.20
C LEU A 152 21.20 -18.77 13.00
N SER A 153 21.95 -19.75 12.54
CA SER A 153 21.52 -21.09 12.11
C SER A 153 20.71 -21.85 13.17
N ASN A 154 19.42 -21.61 13.26
CA ASN A 154 18.42 -22.49 13.87
C ASN A 154 17.03 -21.86 13.62
N SER A 155 16.65 -21.71 12.34
CA SER A 155 15.29 -21.27 12.02
C SER A 155 14.32 -22.36 12.51
N ILE A 156 13.51 -22.00 13.48
CA ILE A 156 12.35 -22.81 13.86
C ILE A 156 11.47 -22.89 12.61
N LYS A 157 11.33 -24.08 12.05
CA LYS A 157 10.38 -24.28 10.95
C LYS A 157 8.98 -24.01 11.49
N THR A 158 8.38 -22.91 11.09
CA THR A 158 6.98 -22.62 11.38
C THR A 158 6.13 -23.55 10.52
N TYR A 159 5.27 -24.34 11.17
CA TYR A 159 4.35 -25.27 10.48
C TYR A 159 2.99 -24.66 10.17
N SER A 160 2.80 -23.36 10.36
CA SER A 160 1.54 -22.67 10.06
C SER A 160 1.43 -22.40 8.55
N ASN A 161 0.36 -22.92 7.94
CA ASN A 161 0.05 -22.69 6.52
C ASN A 161 -0.98 -21.57 6.40
N LEU A 162 -0.52 -20.35 6.19
CA LEU A 162 -1.38 -19.18 5.96
C LEU A 162 -1.76 -19.15 4.47
N LYS A 163 -3.06 -19.05 4.20
CA LYS A 163 -3.58 -18.92 2.83
C LYS A 163 -3.71 -17.43 2.47
N TYR A 164 -3.08 -17.02 1.38
CA TYR A 164 -3.24 -15.66 0.85
C TYR A 164 -4.61 -15.49 0.18
N ASP A 165 -5.28 -14.37 0.42
CA ASP A 165 -6.53 -14.01 -0.24
C ASP A 165 -6.25 -13.40 -1.62
N HIS A 166 -6.24 -14.25 -2.65
CA HIS A 166 -6.01 -13.81 -4.03
C HIS A 166 -7.14 -12.93 -4.59
N ASP A 167 -8.33 -12.96 -4.01
CA ASP A 167 -9.45 -12.13 -4.45
C ASP A 167 -9.18 -10.63 -4.23
N LEU A 168 -8.30 -10.29 -3.31
CA LEU A 168 -7.87 -8.91 -3.09
C LEU A 168 -7.30 -8.26 -4.36
N LEU A 169 -6.56 -9.00 -5.18
CA LEU A 169 -5.98 -8.49 -6.41
C LEU A 169 -6.99 -8.44 -7.56
N SER A 170 -7.97 -9.35 -7.58
CA SER A 170 -8.90 -9.55 -8.71
C SER A 170 -10.23 -8.78 -8.57
N THR A 171 -10.73 -8.60 -7.35
CA THR A 171 -12.03 -7.95 -7.12
C THR A 171 -12.04 -6.50 -7.57
N LYS A 172 -13.19 -6.08 -8.08
CA LYS A 172 -13.47 -4.70 -8.52
C LYS A 172 -14.44 -3.98 -7.59
N ILE A 173 -14.95 -4.68 -6.58
CA ILE A 173 -15.95 -4.17 -5.65
C ILE A 173 -15.23 -3.57 -4.45
N LEU A 174 -15.52 -2.30 -4.18
CA LEU A 174 -15.07 -1.59 -3.00
C LEU A 174 -16.26 -1.43 -2.04
N GLU A 175 -16.21 -2.08 -0.91
CA GLU A 175 -17.18 -1.91 0.17
C GLU A 175 -16.95 -0.57 0.84
N VAL A 176 -18.03 0.18 1.00
CA VAL A 176 -18.01 1.55 1.52
C VAL A 176 -19.17 1.79 2.49
N GLU A 177 -18.92 2.65 3.45
CA GLU A 177 -19.91 3.22 4.34
C GLU A 177 -20.27 4.63 3.90
N ASN A 178 -21.42 5.13 4.34
CA ASN A 178 -21.81 6.53 4.13
C ASN A 178 -20.85 7.47 4.85
N GLY A 179 -20.30 8.43 4.11
CA GLY A 179 -19.54 9.52 4.71
C GLY A 179 -20.43 10.52 5.44
N PRO A 180 -19.85 11.43 6.23
CA PRO A 180 -20.61 12.42 7.00
C PRO A 180 -21.57 13.27 6.15
N GLU A 181 -21.17 13.67 4.96
CA GLU A 181 -21.95 14.52 4.05
C GLU A 181 -22.74 13.70 3.00
N TYR A 182 -22.80 12.36 3.12
CA TYR A 182 -23.54 11.51 2.19
C TYR A 182 -25.02 11.87 2.07
N ASN A 183 -25.66 12.24 3.18
CA ASN A 183 -27.08 12.58 3.20
C ASN A 183 -27.41 13.88 2.45
N GLU A 184 -26.46 14.77 2.29
CA GLU A 184 -26.59 16.01 1.53
C GLU A 184 -26.62 15.78 0.01
N LEU A 185 -26.19 14.59 -0.45
CA LEU A 185 -26.21 14.23 -1.86
C LEU A 185 -27.64 14.14 -2.39
N PRO A 186 -27.95 14.74 -3.54
CA PRO A 186 -29.17 14.47 -4.28
C PRO A 186 -29.32 12.97 -4.59
N GLN A 187 -30.56 12.47 -4.62
CA GLN A 187 -30.83 11.05 -4.85
C GLN A 187 -30.24 10.52 -6.16
N GLU A 188 -30.16 11.37 -7.18
CA GLU A 188 -29.53 11.02 -8.47
C GLU A 188 -28.03 10.69 -8.29
N LEU A 189 -27.30 11.48 -7.51
CA LEU A 189 -25.87 11.23 -7.24
C LEU A 189 -25.68 10.00 -6.36
N LYS A 190 -26.53 9.75 -5.36
CA LYS A 190 -26.51 8.50 -4.57
C LYS A 190 -26.69 7.28 -5.47
N ASN A 191 -27.65 7.35 -6.41
CA ASN A 191 -27.89 6.28 -7.38
C ASN A 191 -26.68 6.09 -8.33
N LYS A 192 -26.04 7.18 -8.75
CA LYS A 192 -24.83 7.11 -9.59
C LYS A 192 -23.68 6.45 -8.82
N LEU A 193 -23.43 6.84 -7.59
CA LEU A 193 -22.37 6.23 -6.75
C LEU A 193 -22.51 4.72 -6.64
N SER A 194 -23.73 4.20 -6.47
CA SER A 194 -24.00 2.77 -6.29
C SER A 194 -24.06 1.96 -7.59
N LYS A 195 -24.33 2.59 -8.74
CA LYS A 195 -24.56 1.90 -10.02
C LYS A 195 -23.47 2.09 -11.06
N LEU A 196 -22.74 3.20 -11.00
CA LEU A 196 -21.72 3.49 -12.01
C LEU A 196 -20.46 2.65 -11.80
N GLN A 197 -19.85 2.34 -12.93
CA GLN A 197 -18.51 1.80 -12.99
C GLN A 197 -17.52 2.97 -13.07
N PHE A 198 -16.64 3.06 -12.09
CA PHE A 198 -15.55 4.03 -12.08
C PHE A 198 -14.27 3.40 -12.61
N LYS A 199 -13.34 4.24 -13.06
CA LYS A 199 -11.98 3.85 -13.44
C LYS A 199 -10.98 4.66 -12.62
N VAL A 200 -9.89 4.03 -12.25
CA VAL A 200 -8.74 4.73 -11.66
C VAL A 200 -8.12 5.65 -12.71
N SER A 201 -8.04 6.94 -12.43
CA SER A 201 -7.43 7.92 -13.34
C SER A 201 -5.89 7.83 -13.31
N LYS A 202 -5.22 8.59 -14.17
CA LYS A 202 -3.77 8.74 -14.15
C LYS A 202 -3.24 9.45 -12.88
N PHE A 203 -4.10 10.18 -12.18
CA PHE A 203 -3.78 10.89 -10.94
C PHE A 203 -4.01 9.95 -9.76
N ASN A 204 -3.06 9.06 -9.53
CA ASN A 204 -3.08 8.12 -8.41
C ASN A 204 -1.67 8.00 -7.82
N ASN A 205 -1.59 8.10 -6.51
CA ASN A 205 -0.35 7.98 -5.75
C ASN A 205 -0.65 7.52 -4.31
N ARG A 206 0.32 7.58 -3.42
CA ARG A 206 0.14 7.23 -2.00
C ARG A 206 -0.74 8.21 -1.22
N MET A 207 -0.94 9.45 -1.73
CA MET A 207 -1.79 10.46 -1.11
C MET A 207 -3.26 10.28 -1.50
N ALA A 208 -3.58 10.06 -2.78
CA ALA A 208 -4.94 9.97 -3.27
C ALA A 208 -5.06 9.25 -4.62
N TYR A 209 -6.25 8.69 -4.87
CA TYR A 209 -6.69 8.13 -6.15
C TYR A 209 -7.87 8.93 -6.67
N GLN A 210 -7.73 9.55 -7.83
CA GLN A 210 -8.85 10.17 -8.53
C GLN A 210 -9.57 9.15 -9.43
N LEU A 211 -10.88 9.27 -9.51
CA LEU A 211 -11.74 8.38 -10.29
C LEU A 211 -12.38 9.09 -11.48
N GLU A 212 -12.67 8.31 -12.52
CA GLU A 212 -13.43 8.70 -13.71
C GLU A 212 -14.65 7.76 -13.87
N PRO A 213 -15.80 8.26 -14.39
CA PRO A 213 -16.07 9.61 -14.86
C PRO A 213 -16.28 10.62 -13.73
N LEU A 214 -16.25 11.90 -14.09
CA LEU A 214 -16.62 12.97 -13.19
C LEU A 214 -18.10 12.87 -12.78
N MET A 215 -18.42 13.35 -11.60
CA MET A 215 -19.77 13.48 -11.05
C MET A 215 -20.12 14.95 -10.85
N PRO A 216 -20.55 15.69 -11.90
CA PRO A 216 -20.94 17.08 -11.78
C PRO A 216 -21.99 17.26 -10.69
N ASN A 217 -21.80 18.27 -9.84
CA ASN A 217 -22.64 18.51 -8.69
C ASN A 217 -22.65 20.00 -8.33
N THR A 218 -23.56 20.37 -7.42
CA THR A 218 -23.72 21.73 -6.89
C THR A 218 -23.56 21.77 -5.37
N ILE A 219 -22.90 20.73 -4.80
CA ILE A 219 -22.71 20.64 -3.37
C ILE A 219 -21.65 21.63 -2.94
N GLU A 220 -21.94 22.38 -1.91
CA GLU A 220 -21.00 23.35 -1.37
C GLU A 220 -19.81 22.67 -0.68
N THR A 221 -18.68 23.34 -0.71
CA THR A 221 -17.52 22.93 0.09
C THR A 221 -17.83 23.11 1.57
N ILE A 222 -17.23 22.24 2.40
CA ILE A 222 -17.38 22.33 3.85
C ILE A 222 -16.23 23.12 4.46
N LEU A 223 -16.40 23.58 5.71
CA LEU A 223 -15.26 24.01 6.50
C LEU A 223 -14.29 22.83 6.66
N THR A 224 -13.02 23.15 6.82
CA THR A 224 -11.98 22.12 7.04
C THR A 224 -12.38 21.16 8.16
N SER A 225 -12.43 19.89 7.82
CA SER A 225 -12.78 18.79 8.73
C SER A 225 -11.72 17.68 8.68
N PRO A 226 -11.55 16.91 9.75
CA PRO A 226 -10.65 15.74 9.74
C PRO A 226 -11.04 14.75 8.64
N VAL A 227 -10.03 14.23 7.94
CA VAL A 227 -10.19 13.16 6.94
C VAL A 227 -9.27 12.00 7.30
N LEU A 228 -9.59 10.80 6.83
CA LEU A 228 -8.85 9.56 7.10
C LEU A 228 -8.50 8.87 5.78
N PRO A 229 -7.51 7.98 5.76
CA PRO A 229 -7.38 7.04 4.66
C PRO A 229 -8.71 6.31 4.40
N GLY A 230 -9.09 6.20 3.12
CA GLY A 230 -10.39 5.65 2.71
C GLY A 230 -11.52 6.66 2.59
N THR A 231 -11.37 7.90 3.08
CA THR A 231 -12.38 8.93 2.83
C THR A 231 -12.47 9.22 1.33
N VAL A 232 -13.69 9.18 0.79
CA VAL A 232 -13.98 9.58 -0.59
C VAL A 232 -14.55 10.99 -0.58
N GLN A 233 -13.82 11.92 -1.15
CA GLN A 233 -14.21 13.31 -1.28
C GLN A 233 -14.80 13.60 -2.66
N LEU A 234 -15.85 14.43 -2.72
CA LEU A 234 -16.43 14.93 -3.96
C LEU A 234 -16.09 16.41 -4.11
N THR A 235 -15.33 16.75 -5.17
CA THR A 235 -14.96 18.13 -5.43
C THR A 235 -16.05 18.89 -6.19
N PRO A 236 -16.08 20.24 -6.18
CA PRO A 236 -17.02 21.03 -6.98
C PRO A 236 -16.96 20.71 -8.48
N ASN A 237 -15.78 20.37 -9.01
CA ASN A 237 -15.60 19.97 -10.40
C ASN A 237 -16.06 18.53 -10.70
N GLY A 238 -16.61 17.81 -9.72
CA GLY A 238 -17.12 16.46 -9.87
C GLY A 238 -16.09 15.35 -9.77
N ASN A 239 -14.84 15.62 -9.34
CA ASN A 239 -13.87 14.55 -9.10
C ASN A 239 -14.22 13.79 -7.83
N LEU A 240 -14.28 12.48 -7.91
CA LEU A 240 -14.22 11.60 -6.73
C LEU A 240 -12.76 11.29 -6.42
N ILE A 241 -12.36 11.62 -5.20
CA ILE A 241 -10.98 11.46 -4.72
C ILE A 241 -11.00 10.53 -3.50
N ILE A 242 -10.42 9.34 -3.64
CA ILE A 242 -10.20 8.42 -2.53
C ILE A 242 -8.89 8.80 -1.85
N LEU A 243 -8.94 9.20 -0.60
CA LEU A 243 -7.75 9.51 0.19
C LEU A 243 -7.04 8.22 0.62
N MET A 244 -5.72 8.20 0.43
CA MET A 244 -4.90 7.02 0.70
C MET A 244 -4.01 7.23 1.95
N ARG A 245 -3.02 6.36 2.16
CA ARG A 245 -2.22 6.31 3.42
C ARG A 245 -1.45 7.60 3.73
N ASP A 246 -0.99 8.31 2.71
CA ASP A 246 -0.25 9.58 2.87
C ASP A 246 -1.14 10.82 2.69
N CYS A 247 -2.46 10.68 2.87
CA CYS A 247 -3.38 11.78 2.72
C CYS A 247 -3.16 12.86 3.79
N GLN A 248 -3.59 14.08 3.47
CA GLN A 248 -3.66 15.18 4.41
C GLN A 248 -4.52 14.81 5.64
N THR A 249 -4.33 15.52 6.74
CA THR A 249 -5.07 15.27 7.98
C THR A 249 -6.44 15.94 8.03
N THR A 250 -6.62 17.00 7.24
CA THR A 250 -7.87 17.75 7.13
C THR A 250 -8.18 18.07 5.68
N GLY A 251 -9.47 18.29 5.33
CA GLY A 251 -9.91 18.63 4.00
C GLY A 251 -11.22 19.42 3.99
N GLY A 252 -11.44 20.20 2.94
CA GLY A 252 -12.60 21.08 2.77
C GLY A 252 -13.62 20.61 1.72
N TYR A 253 -13.50 19.40 1.22
CA TYR A 253 -14.48 18.81 0.31
C TYR A 253 -15.44 17.86 1.02
N PRO A 254 -16.73 17.79 0.63
CA PRO A 254 -17.69 16.83 1.16
C PRO A 254 -17.15 15.39 1.15
N ARG A 255 -17.23 14.72 2.30
CA ARG A 255 -16.81 13.34 2.52
C ARG A 255 -18.03 12.44 2.29
N VAL A 256 -18.16 11.98 1.06
CA VAL A 256 -19.39 11.31 0.61
C VAL A 256 -19.42 9.82 0.95
N LEU A 257 -18.26 9.15 0.96
CA LEU A 257 -18.13 7.73 1.33
C LEU A 257 -16.87 7.51 2.18
N GLN A 258 -16.83 6.38 2.90
CA GLN A 258 -15.65 5.88 3.60
C GLN A 258 -15.40 4.43 3.17
N LEU A 259 -14.22 4.13 2.65
CA LEU A 259 -13.81 2.76 2.31
C LEU A 259 -13.56 1.95 3.59
N THR A 260 -13.93 0.68 3.56
CA THR A 260 -13.43 -0.31 4.54
C THR A 260 -11.94 -0.53 4.37
N GLU A 261 -11.26 -1.06 5.40
CA GLU A 261 -9.83 -1.38 5.32
C GLU A 261 -9.54 -2.39 4.18
N ARG A 262 -10.42 -3.39 3.98
CA ARG A 262 -10.31 -4.31 2.86
C ARG A 262 -10.36 -3.58 1.51
N SER A 263 -11.25 -2.62 1.36
CA SER A 263 -11.39 -1.84 0.13
C SER A 263 -10.20 -0.92 -0.12
N LEU A 264 -9.57 -0.37 0.93
CA LEU A 264 -8.31 0.34 0.83
C LEU A 264 -7.19 -0.54 0.28
N ASN A 265 -7.08 -1.78 0.78
CA ASN A 265 -6.12 -2.75 0.27
C ASN A 265 -6.39 -3.09 -1.21
N ILE A 266 -7.65 -3.30 -1.58
CA ILE A 266 -8.06 -3.58 -2.96
C ILE A 266 -7.71 -2.42 -3.90
N ILE A 267 -8.10 -1.18 -3.57
CA ILE A 267 -7.85 -0.03 -4.45
C ILE A 267 -6.35 0.26 -4.60
N SER A 268 -5.56 0.01 -3.55
CA SER A 268 -4.11 0.18 -3.60
C SER A 268 -3.42 -0.75 -4.60
N GLN A 269 -4.09 -1.83 -5.02
CA GLN A 269 -3.62 -2.77 -6.03
C GLN A 269 -4.14 -2.47 -7.45
N LYS A 270 -4.95 -1.42 -7.62
CA LYS A 270 -5.52 -1.04 -8.93
C LYS A 270 -4.61 -0.05 -9.65
N ARG A 271 -4.45 -0.30 -10.97
CA ARG A 271 -3.69 0.55 -11.90
C ARG A 271 -4.60 1.53 -12.60
N GLN A 272 -4.01 2.55 -13.20
CA GLN A 272 -4.71 3.44 -14.12
C GLN A 272 -5.56 2.66 -15.13
N GLY A 273 -6.81 3.08 -15.32
CA GLY A 273 -7.76 2.47 -16.26
C GLY A 273 -8.50 1.25 -15.71
N GLU A 274 -8.07 0.67 -14.58
CA GLU A 274 -8.79 -0.44 -13.98
C GLU A 274 -10.12 0.04 -13.38
N LYS A 275 -11.12 -0.84 -13.49
CA LYS A 275 -12.51 -0.54 -13.15
C LYS A 275 -12.80 -0.94 -11.72
N ILE A 276 -13.57 -0.11 -11.02
CA ILE A 276 -14.11 -0.38 -9.67
C ILE A 276 -15.60 -0.03 -9.59
N PHE A 277 -16.26 -0.60 -8.59
CA PHE A 277 -17.65 -0.32 -8.21
C PHE A 277 -17.71 -0.12 -6.71
N PHE A 278 -18.51 0.82 -6.25
CA PHE A 278 -18.83 0.95 -4.82
C PHE A 278 -20.02 0.06 -4.45
N ARG A 279 -19.91 -0.59 -3.32
CA ARG A 279 -20.99 -1.35 -2.66
C ARG A 279 -21.16 -0.83 -1.24
N LEU A 280 -22.29 -0.17 -0.96
CA LEU A 280 -22.62 0.25 0.39
C LEU A 280 -22.78 -1.00 1.28
N THR A 281 -22.11 -0.97 2.42
CA THR A 281 -22.35 -1.89 3.53
C THR A 281 -23.40 -1.27 4.43
N ASN A 282 -24.52 -2.01 4.66
CA ASN A 282 -25.59 -1.58 5.55
C ASN A 282 -25.14 -1.65 7.00
#